data_f504476f93b99e958318202063281eb9
#
_entry.id   f504476f93b99e958318202063281eb9
#
_cell.length_a   1.000
_cell.length_b   1.000
_cell.length_c   1.000
_cell.angle_alpha   90.00
_cell.angle_beta   90.00
_cell.angle_gamma   90.00
#
_symmetry.space_group_name_H-M   'P 1'
#
loop_
_entity.id
_entity.type
_entity.pdbx_description
1 polymer ?
#
loop_
_entity_poly.entity_id
_entity_poly.type
_entity_poly.pdbx_seq_one_letter_code
_entity_poly.pdbx_strand_id
1 'polypeptide(L)'
;MNSPTDNKTVYIGLSCDLIHPGHINIINKANDLGTIVVGLLTDEAIASYKRVPFMTFEQRSIIVKNIKGVSRVIPQETLDYVPNLEKIKPDFVLHGD
;
A
#
# COMPACT_ATOMS: atom_id res chain seq x y z
N MET A 1 13.70 22.55 -2.30
CA MET A 1 13.81 22.27 -3.74
C MET A 1 13.15 20.95 -4.05
N ASN A 2 12.32 20.91 -5.08
CA ASN A 2 11.62 19.69 -5.44
C ASN A 2 12.48 18.85 -6.38
N SER A 3 12.58 17.55 -6.08
CA SER A 3 13.16 16.61 -7.02
C SER A 3 12.07 16.20 -8.03
N PRO A 4 12.44 15.60 -9.16
CA PRO A 4 11.46 15.14 -10.14
C PRO A 4 10.45 14.13 -9.54
N THR A 5 10.84 13.38 -8.49
CA THR A 5 9.98 12.39 -7.85
C THR A 5 8.96 13.01 -6.91
N ASP A 6 9.15 14.26 -6.47
CA ASP A 6 8.25 14.91 -5.52
C ASP A 6 6.84 15.09 -6.07
N ASN A 7 6.70 15.18 -7.40
CA ASN A 7 5.42 15.37 -8.05
C ASN A 7 4.80 14.07 -8.56
N LYS A 8 5.46 12.96 -8.31
CA LYS A 8 4.98 11.64 -8.75
C LYS A 8 4.31 10.92 -7.60
N THR A 9 3.38 10.06 -7.93
CA THR A 9 2.67 9.25 -6.95
C THR A 9 2.85 7.78 -7.26
N VAL A 10 3.14 6.99 -6.24
CA VAL A 10 3.32 5.54 -6.36
C VAL A 10 2.22 4.86 -5.56
N TYR A 11 1.49 3.95 -6.19
CA TYR A 11 0.48 3.15 -5.51
C TYR A 11 1.03 1.74 -5.26
N ILE A 12 0.90 1.25 -4.03
CA ILE A 12 1.31 -0.10 -3.67
C ILE A 12 0.13 -0.81 -3.04
N GLY A 13 -0.28 -1.96 -3.59
CA GLY A 13 -1.30 -2.79 -2.96
C GLY A 13 -0.66 -3.79 -2.02
N LEU A 14 -1.07 -3.81 -0.76
CA LEU A 14 -0.49 -4.67 0.26
C LEU A 14 -1.57 -5.27 1.15
N SER A 15 -1.35 -6.49 1.63
CA SER A 15 -2.15 -7.05 2.72
C SER A 15 -1.53 -6.72 4.06
N CYS A 16 -0.23 -6.83 4.18
CA CYS A 16 0.55 -6.53 5.39
C CYS A 16 -0.01 -7.21 6.65
N ASP A 17 -0.49 -8.44 6.47
CA ASP A 17 -1.00 -9.20 7.61
C ASP A 17 0.12 -9.54 8.59
N LEU A 18 1.31 -9.83 8.05
CA LEU A 18 2.54 -9.94 8.83
C LEU A 18 3.60 -9.12 8.10
N ILE A 19 4.17 -8.14 8.80
CA ILE A 19 5.19 -7.29 8.23
C ILE A 19 6.53 -8.04 8.23
N HIS A 20 7.24 -7.98 7.12
CA HIS A 20 8.57 -8.56 7.02
C HIS A 20 9.46 -7.70 6.12
N PRO A 21 10.78 -8.00 6.06
CA PRO A 21 11.71 -7.13 5.30
C PRO A 21 11.33 -6.91 3.84
N GLY A 22 10.64 -7.86 3.21
CA GLY A 22 10.18 -7.68 1.83
C GLY A 22 9.24 -6.50 1.68
N HIS A 23 8.36 -6.27 2.64
CA HIS A 23 7.46 -5.12 2.63
C HIS A 23 8.24 -3.80 2.74
N ILE A 24 9.24 -3.78 3.62
CA ILE A 24 10.07 -2.60 3.80
C ILE A 24 10.88 -2.31 2.54
N ASN A 25 11.40 -3.36 1.91
CA ASN A 25 12.18 -3.20 0.68
C ASN A 25 11.36 -2.59 -0.46
N ILE A 26 10.11 -3.02 -0.63
CA ILE A 26 9.29 -2.47 -1.71
C ILE A 26 8.92 -1.01 -1.41
N ILE A 27 8.68 -0.69 -0.14
CA ILE A 27 8.39 0.70 0.26
C ILE A 27 9.60 1.58 0.03
N ASN A 28 10.80 1.11 0.38
CA ASN A 28 12.03 1.88 0.12
C ASN A 28 12.24 2.11 -1.37
N LYS A 29 11.97 1.10 -2.20
CA LYS A 29 12.09 1.25 -3.65
C LYS A 29 11.06 2.27 -4.16
N ALA A 30 9.83 2.20 -3.67
CA ALA A 30 8.78 3.14 -4.05
C ALA A 30 9.13 4.57 -3.65
N ASN A 31 9.81 4.73 -2.52
CA ASN A 31 10.20 6.05 -2.02
C ASN A 31 11.14 6.77 -3.00
N ASP A 32 11.90 6.03 -3.78
CA ASP A 32 12.76 6.60 -4.83
C ASP A 32 11.96 7.04 -6.05
N LEU A 33 10.73 6.56 -6.19
CA LEU A 33 9.89 6.85 -7.35
C LEU A 33 8.93 8.01 -7.11
N GLY A 34 8.53 8.25 -5.88
CA GLY A 34 7.57 9.33 -5.59
C GLY A 34 6.91 9.21 -4.24
N THR A 35 5.80 9.93 -4.11
CA THR A 35 4.97 9.92 -2.90
C THR A 35 4.17 8.62 -2.84
N ILE A 36 4.24 7.92 -1.71
CA ILE A 36 3.68 6.58 -1.59
C ILE A 36 2.26 6.62 -1.03
N VAL A 37 1.33 6.00 -1.77
CA VAL A 37 -0.02 5.71 -1.30
C VAL A 37 -0.16 4.19 -1.24
N VAL A 38 -0.47 3.66 -0.07
CA VAL A 38 -0.67 2.22 0.10
C VAL A 38 -2.16 1.92 0.06
N GLY A 39 -2.55 1.04 -0.87
CA GLY A 39 -3.87 0.43 -0.86
C GLY A 39 -3.82 -0.81 0.01
N LEU A 40 -4.37 -0.73 1.21
CA LEU A 40 -4.30 -1.79 2.18
C LEU A 40 -5.55 -2.65 2.07
N LEU A 41 -5.38 -3.95 1.81
CA LEU A 41 -6.50 -4.85 1.66
C LEU A 41 -7.35 -4.88 2.93
N THR A 42 -8.66 -4.78 2.77
CA THR A 42 -9.59 -4.91 3.89
C THR A 42 -9.61 -6.35 4.37
N ASP A 43 -10.19 -6.57 5.56
CA ASP A 43 -10.30 -7.92 6.11
C ASP A 43 -11.08 -8.83 5.16
N GLU A 44 -12.15 -8.31 4.56
CA GLU A 44 -12.95 -9.05 3.59
C GLU A 44 -12.16 -9.39 2.34
N ALA A 45 -11.35 -8.45 1.85
CA ALA A 45 -10.54 -8.69 0.66
C ALA A 45 -9.52 -9.80 0.90
N ILE A 46 -8.87 -9.80 2.07
CA ILE A 46 -7.92 -10.86 2.42
C ILE A 46 -8.64 -12.20 2.54
N ALA A 47 -9.76 -12.24 3.23
CA ALA A 47 -10.52 -13.46 3.45
C ALA A 47 -11.04 -14.04 2.14
N SER A 48 -11.19 -13.23 1.09
CA SER A 48 -11.70 -13.69 -0.19
C SER A 48 -10.72 -14.62 -0.92
N TYR A 49 -9.43 -14.58 -0.58
CA TYR A 49 -8.45 -15.36 -1.32
C TYR A 49 -7.52 -16.19 -0.43
N LYS A 50 -7.46 -15.97 0.87
CA LYS A 50 -6.65 -16.86 1.72
C LYS A 50 -7.40 -17.22 3.01
N ARG A 51 -7.34 -16.41 4.01
CA ARG A 51 -7.95 -16.71 5.30
C ARG A 51 -8.29 -15.42 6.01
N VAL A 52 -9.01 -15.54 7.13
CA VAL A 52 -9.23 -14.39 8.01
C VAL A 52 -7.84 -13.85 8.43
N PRO A 53 -7.59 -12.54 8.31
CA PRO A 53 -6.29 -12.00 8.67
C PRO A 53 -6.01 -12.12 10.17
N PHE A 54 -4.72 -12.21 10.53
CA PHE A 54 -4.29 -12.23 11.93
C PHE A 54 -4.56 -10.91 12.64
N MET A 55 -4.46 -9.79 11.90
CA MET A 55 -4.69 -8.45 12.42
C MET A 55 -5.81 -7.79 11.64
N THR A 56 -6.62 -7.00 12.34
CA THR A 56 -7.69 -6.25 11.69
C THR A 56 -7.12 -5.17 10.76
N PHE A 57 -7.97 -4.65 9.88
CA PHE A 57 -7.59 -3.55 9.01
C PHE A 57 -7.05 -2.38 9.82
N GLU A 58 -7.73 -2.03 10.93
CA GLU A 58 -7.30 -0.92 11.77
C GLU A 58 -5.90 -1.14 12.34
N GLN A 59 -5.63 -2.35 12.83
CA GLN A 59 -4.32 -2.69 13.37
C GLN A 59 -3.25 -2.62 12.30
N ARG A 60 -3.52 -3.20 11.13
CA ARG A 60 -2.59 -3.18 10.01
C ARG A 60 -2.36 -1.76 9.51
N SER A 61 -3.41 -0.95 9.46
CA SER A 61 -3.33 0.43 9.02
C SER A 61 -2.42 1.25 9.92
N ILE A 62 -2.51 1.07 11.24
CA ILE A 62 -1.64 1.78 12.18
C ILE A 62 -0.18 1.45 11.93
N ILE A 63 0.12 0.18 11.71
CA ILE A 63 1.49 -0.25 11.44
C ILE A 63 2.00 0.35 10.14
N VAL A 64 1.22 0.22 9.06
CA VAL A 64 1.67 0.62 7.73
C VAL A 64 1.84 2.13 7.63
N LYS A 65 0.91 2.90 8.21
CA LYS A 65 1.01 4.36 8.10
C LYS A 65 2.21 4.91 8.87
N ASN A 66 2.78 4.13 9.78
CA ASN A 66 3.96 4.54 10.55
C ASN A 66 5.27 4.02 9.95
N ILE A 67 5.22 3.34 8.83
CA ILE A 67 6.43 2.95 8.11
C ILE A 67 6.98 4.20 7.41
N LYS A 68 8.28 4.44 7.60
CA LYS A 68 8.94 5.58 6.99
C LYS A 68 8.73 5.58 5.47
N GLY A 69 8.28 6.71 4.94
CA GLY A 69 8.07 6.88 3.52
C GLY A 69 6.62 6.74 3.09
N VAL A 70 5.78 6.08 3.88
CA VAL A 70 4.35 5.95 3.55
C VAL A 70 3.65 7.28 3.81
N SER A 71 3.02 7.82 2.77
CA SER A 71 2.34 9.10 2.86
C SER A 71 0.87 8.96 3.23
N ARG A 72 0.19 7.97 2.64
CA ARG A 72 -1.23 7.72 2.88
C ARG A 72 -1.50 6.22 2.85
N VAL A 73 -2.49 5.82 3.63
CA VAL A 73 -3.04 4.46 3.59
C VAL A 73 -4.52 4.58 3.28
N ILE A 74 -4.97 3.89 2.23
CA ILE A 74 -6.39 3.85 1.88
C ILE A 74 -6.84 2.39 1.81
N PRO A 75 -8.13 2.11 2.07
CA PRO A 75 -8.60 0.73 1.95
C PRO A 75 -8.66 0.29 0.49
N GLN A 76 -8.26 -0.95 0.25
CA GLN A 76 -8.49 -1.62 -1.02
C GLN A 76 -9.46 -2.75 -0.75
N GLU A 77 -10.67 -2.62 -1.25
CA GLU A 77 -11.78 -3.47 -0.86
C GLU A 77 -11.86 -4.78 -1.63
N THR A 78 -11.11 -4.88 -2.74
CA THR A 78 -11.04 -6.09 -3.54
C THR A 78 -9.60 -6.30 -4.00
N LEU A 79 -9.35 -7.47 -4.59
CA LEU A 79 -8.04 -7.76 -5.17
C LEU A 79 -7.79 -6.95 -6.45
N ASP A 80 -8.85 -6.39 -7.02
CA ASP A 80 -8.75 -5.56 -8.21
C ASP A 80 -8.29 -4.15 -7.82
N TYR A 81 -7.19 -3.69 -8.40
CA TYR A 81 -6.64 -2.37 -8.14
C TYR A 81 -7.40 -1.24 -8.83
N VAL A 82 -8.15 -1.56 -9.88
CA VAL A 82 -8.73 -0.53 -10.77
C VAL A 82 -9.52 0.54 -10.04
N PRO A 83 -10.42 0.21 -9.09
CA PRO A 83 -11.18 1.26 -8.42
C PRO A 83 -10.29 2.29 -7.73
N ASN A 84 -9.23 1.85 -7.05
CA ASN A 84 -8.33 2.78 -6.38
C ASN A 84 -7.42 3.50 -7.36
N LEU A 85 -7.01 2.83 -8.44
CA LEU A 85 -6.19 3.48 -9.47
C LEU A 85 -6.96 4.61 -10.13
N GLU A 86 -8.25 4.46 -10.32
CA GLU A 86 -9.09 5.50 -10.90
C GLU A 86 -9.22 6.70 -9.97
N LYS A 87 -9.22 6.47 -8.66
CA LYS A 87 -9.28 7.55 -7.67
C LYS A 87 -7.97 8.29 -7.53
N ILE A 88 -6.87 7.54 -7.44
CA ILE A 88 -5.55 8.08 -7.10
C ILE A 88 -4.82 8.56 -8.36
N LYS A 89 -4.98 7.85 -9.47
CA LYS A 89 -4.29 8.13 -10.74
C LYS A 89 -2.78 8.24 -10.53
N PRO A 90 -2.15 7.18 -9.99
CA PRO A 90 -0.73 7.23 -9.71
C PRO A 90 0.10 7.17 -10.99
N ASP A 91 1.35 7.62 -10.87
CA ASP A 91 2.30 7.51 -11.97
C ASP A 91 2.91 6.12 -12.04
N PHE A 92 3.01 5.42 -10.92
CA PHE A 92 3.59 4.08 -10.82
C PHE A 92 2.72 3.19 -9.96
N VAL A 93 2.69 1.91 -10.29
CA VAL A 93 2.00 0.89 -9.50
C VAL A 93 2.99 -0.22 -9.19
N LEU A 94 3.15 -0.54 -7.92
CA LEU A 94 3.99 -1.65 -7.49
C LEU A 94 3.13 -2.69 -6.78
N HIS A 95 3.51 -3.94 -6.92
CA HIS A 95 2.86 -5.05 -6.23
C HIS A 95 3.66 -5.46 -5.01
N GLY A 96 2.95 -5.66 -3.90
CA GLY A 96 3.50 -6.29 -2.72
C GLY A 96 2.54 -7.36 -2.24
N ASP A 97 3.01 -8.29 -1.46
CA ASP A 97 2.16 -9.33 -0.89
C ASP A 97 1.56 -8.94 0.45
#